data_fc34bf72b980f761c3a486ec43d31eb5
#
_entry.id   fc34bf72b980f761c3a486ec43d31eb5
#
_cell.length_a   1.000
_cell.length_b   1.000
_cell.length_c   1.000
_cell.angle_alpha   90.00
_cell.angle_beta   90.00
_cell.angle_gamma   90.00
#
_symmetry.space_group_name_H-M   'P 1'
#
loop_
_entity.id
_entity.type
_entity.pdbx_description
1 polymer ?
#
loop_
_entity_poly.entity_id
_entity_poly.type
_entity_poly.pdbx_seq_one_letter_code
_entity_poly.pdbx_strand_id
1 'polypeptide(L)'
;MSLLACCVWWLVLGFLLGWLFNWLLSRWLRKDPPAAARAANESAAREAAAQHDALVSAAAMPPARVIDVGAARAAGFNIKHDDDLTIIEGIGPKIDDLFHANGVVSFAQLAELSVQEMLDILERGGPHFQLANPGSWAHQAALASENRWAELKRLQDELIAGRPPGG
;
A
#
# COMPACT_ATOMS: atom_id res chain seq x y z
N MET A 1 34.79 22.69 -65.02
CA MET A 1 34.13 22.71 -63.71
C MET A 1 32.69 22.13 -63.74
N SER A 2 32.39 21.12 -64.59
CA SER A 2 30.98 20.74 -64.78
C SER A 2 30.65 19.26 -64.44
N LEU A 3 31.63 18.38 -64.31
CA LEU A 3 31.36 16.97 -64.01
C LEU A 3 31.10 16.68 -62.50
N LEU A 4 31.78 17.40 -61.62
CA LEU A 4 31.59 17.25 -60.16
C LEU A 4 30.22 17.78 -59.68
N ALA A 5 29.70 18.83 -60.31
CA ALA A 5 28.38 19.40 -59.98
C ALA A 5 27.26 18.44 -60.38
N CYS A 6 27.37 17.71 -61.48
CA CYS A 6 26.37 16.70 -61.87
C CYS A 6 26.33 15.52 -60.91
N CYS A 7 27.48 15.04 -60.44
CA CYS A 7 27.50 13.90 -59.50
C CYS A 7 26.88 14.26 -58.13
N VAL A 8 27.17 15.47 -57.63
CA VAL A 8 26.60 15.94 -56.37
C VAL A 8 25.07 16.11 -56.49
N TRP A 9 24.57 16.60 -57.62
CA TRP A 9 23.15 16.76 -57.87
C TRP A 9 22.39 15.39 -57.88
N TRP A 10 22.99 14.34 -58.46
CA TRP A 10 22.43 13.00 -58.45
C TRP A 10 22.42 12.37 -57.08
N LEU A 11 23.44 12.61 -56.25
CA LEU A 11 23.47 12.15 -54.86
C LEU A 11 22.39 12.82 -53.99
N VAL A 12 22.19 14.13 -54.13
CA VAL A 12 21.13 14.88 -53.43
C VAL A 12 19.74 14.41 -53.85
N LEU A 13 19.55 14.19 -55.16
CA LEU A 13 18.26 13.69 -55.66
C LEU A 13 17.97 12.27 -55.17
N GLY A 14 18.98 11.39 -55.14
CA GLY A 14 18.83 10.04 -54.58
C GLY A 14 18.48 10.04 -53.08
N PHE A 15 19.14 10.92 -52.32
CA PHE A 15 18.85 11.07 -50.86
C PHE A 15 17.45 11.60 -50.62
N LEU A 16 17.01 12.61 -51.38
CA LEU A 16 15.65 13.17 -51.26
C LEU A 16 14.56 12.15 -51.61
N LEU A 17 14.78 11.38 -52.69
CA LEU A 17 13.85 10.30 -53.10
C LEU A 17 13.81 9.18 -52.08
N GLY A 18 14.96 8.77 -51.54
CA GLY A 18 15.03 7.76 -50.48
C GLY A 18 14.35 8.22 -49.19
N TRP A 19 14.55 9.48 -48.78
CA TRP A 19 13.91 10.08 -47.61
C TRP A 19 12.38 10.21 -47.81
N LEU A 20 11.94 10.67 -48.99
CA LEU A 20 10.52 10.79 -49.35
C LEU A 20 9.86 9.43 -49.40
N PHE A 21 10.52 8.42 -49.97
CA PHE A 21 10.01 7.03 -50.03
C PHE A 21 9.88 6.44 -48.62
N ASN A 22 10.89 6.61 -47.77
CA ASN A 22 10.84 6.16 -46.37
C ASN A 22 9.74 6.88 -45.59
N TRP A 23 9.56 8.21 -45.79
CA TRP A 23 8.51 8.98 -45.18
C TRP A 23 7.10 8.50 -45.62
N LEU A 24 6.94 8.26 -46.94
CA LEU A 24 5.67 7.79 -47.50
C LEU A 24 5.35 6.36 -47.03
N LEU A 25 6.37 5.49 -47.00
CA LEU A 25 6.24 4.12 -46.52
C LEU A 25 5.90 4.08 -45.04
N SER A 26 6.55 4.90 -44.21
CA SER A 26 6.26 4.98 -42.79
C SER A 26 4.86 5.55 -42.48
N ARG A 27 4.35 6.42 -43.39
CA ARG A 27 2.99 6.95 -43.26
C ARG A 27 1.92 5.93 -43.70
N TRP A 28 2.27 5.08 -44.67
CA TRP A 28 1.37 4.05 -45.18
C TRP A 28 1.32 2.81 -44.28
N LEU A 29 2.44 2.45 -43.66
CA LEU A 29 2.55 1.36 -42.68
C LEU A 29 1.99 1.73 -41.30
N ARG A 30 1.91 3.02 -40.95
CA ARG A 30 1.17 3.48 -39.77
C ARG A 30 -0.34 3.47 -40.05
N LYS A 31 -0.92 2.29 -40.26
CA LYS A 31 -2.37 2.12 -40.09
C LYS A 31 -2.64 2.20 -38.61
N ASP A 32 -3.07 3.36 -38.15
CA ASP A 32 -3.64 3.47 -36.80
C ASP A 32 -4.75 2.42 -36.67
N PRO A 33 -4.75 1.61 -35.60
CA PRO A 33 -5.83 0.66 -35.39
C PRO A 33 -7.16 1.42 -35.38
N PRO A 34 -8.22 0.86 -35.99
CA PRO A 34 -9.51 1.53 -36.07
C PRO A 34 -9.96 1.96 -34.68
N ALA A 35 -10.60 3.13 -34.58
CA ALA A 35 -11.03 3.71 -33.32
C ALA A 35 -11.82 2.74 -32.43
N ALA A 36 -12.55 1.81 -33.05
CA ALA A 36 -13.26 0.72 -32.37
C ALA A 36 -12.28 -0.25 -31.65
N ALA A 37 -11.13 -0.56 -32.25
CA ALA A 37 -10.13 -1.44 -31.61
C ALA A 37 -9.41 -0.75 -30.45
N ARG A 38 -9.21 0.58 -30.51
CA ARG A 38 -8.67 1.38 -29.38
C ARG A 38 -9.69 1.43 -28.24
N ALA A 39 -10.95 1.71 -28.54
CA ALA A 39 -12.00 1.74 -27.52
C ALA A 39 -12.21 0.37 -26.85
N ALA A 40 -12.15 -0.73 -27.61
CA ALA A 40 -12.26 -2.07 -27.07
C ALA A 40 -11.05 -2.43 -26.17
N ASN A 41 -9.84 -1.99 -26.54
CA ASN A 41 -8.64 -2.24 -25.73
C ASN A 41 -8.60 -1.36 -24.47
N GLU A 42 -9.13 -0.14 -24.54
CA GLU A 42 -9.26 0.74 -23.37
C GLU A 42 -10.34 0.24 -22.40
N SER A 43 -11.46 -0.28 -22.89
CA SER A 43 -12.50 -0.87 -22.03
C SER A 43 -11.97 -2.14 -21.34
N ALA A 44 -11.31 -3.03 -22.09
CA ALA A 44 -10.69 -4.21 -21.51
C ALA A 44 -9.59 -3.88 -20.48
N ALA A 45 -8.80 -2.84 -20.72
CA ALA A 45 -7.80 -2.37 -19.78
C ALA A 45 -8.43 -1.78 -18.49
N ARG A 46 -9.55 -1.06 -18.62
CA ARG A 46 -10.30 -0.54 -17.46
C ARG A 46 -10.97 -1.65 -16.66
N GLU A 47 -11.55 -2.64 -17.32
CA GLU A 47 -12.12 -3.82 -16.66
C GLU A 47 -11.05 -4.64 -15.94
N ALA A 48 -9.89 -4.86 -16.57
CA ALA A 48 -8.76 -5.54 -15.94
C ALA A 48 -8.21 -4.76 -14.73
N ALA A 49 -8.11 -3.43 -14.82
CA ALA A 49 -7.70 -2.58 -13.71
C ALA A 49 -8.73 -2.61 -12.57
N ALA A 50 -10.03 -2.54 -12.88
CA ALA A 50 -11.10 -2.63 -11.89
C ALA A 50 -11.15 -4.01 -11.21
N GLN A 51 -10.90 -5.09 -11.96
CA GLN A 51 -10.80 -6.44 -11.41
C GLN A 51 -9.56 -6.60 -10.54
N HIS A 52 -8.43 -6.00 -10.93
CA HIS A 52 -7.20 -6.00 -10.14
C HIS A 52 -7.41 -5.25 -8.82
N ASP A 53 -7.99 -4.04 -8.86
CA ASP A 53 -8.31 -3.26 -7.66
C ASP A 53 -9.32 -3.99 -6.75
N ALA A 54 -10.33 -4.67 -7.33
CA ALA A 54 -11.27 -5.47 -6.58
C ALA A 54 -10.61 -6.70 -5.92
N LEU A 55 -9.68 -7.37 -6.61
CA LEU A 55 -8.93 -8.51 -6.08
C LEU A 55 -7.94 -8.07 -5.00
N VAL A 56 -7.24 -6.94 -5.19
CA VAL A 56 -6.32 -6.37 -4.19
C VAL A 56 -7.11 -5.90 -2.97
N SER A 57 -8.27 -5.26 -3.16
CA SER A 57 -9.16 -4.86 -2.07
C SER A 57 -9.77 -6.04 -1.32
N ALA A 58 -10.13 -7.13 -2.04
CA ALA A 58 -10.64 -8.34 -1.42
C ALA A 58 -9.55 -9.17 -0.71
N ALA A 59 -8.30 -9.10 -1.20
CA ALA A 59 -7.15 -9.75 -0.57
C ALA A 59 -6.60 -8.94 0.62
N ALA A 60 -6.85 -7.62 0.67
CA ALA A 60 -6.40 -6.73 1.73
C ALA A 60 -7.31 -6.72 2.97
N MET A 61 -8.47 -7.37 2.91
CA MET A 61 -9.27 -7.60 4.11
C MET A 61 -9.14 -9.08 4.51
N PRO A 62 -8.30 -9.41 5.49
CA PRO A 62 -8.45 -10.68 6.17
C PRO A 62 -9.90 -10.76 6.68
N PRO A 63 -10.57 -11.93 6.63
CA PRO A 63 -11.93 -12.05 7.15
C PRO A 63 -11.91 -11.45 8.55
N ALA A 64 -12.80 -10.49 8.81
CA ALA A 64 -12.90 -9.83 10.10
C ALA A 64 -13.04 -10.95 11.15
N ARG A 65 -11.96 -11.28 11.81
CA ARG A 65 -11.98 -12.28 12.87
C ARG A 65 -12.79 -11.65 13.99
N VAL A 66 -13.84 -12.32 14.41
CA VAL A 66 -14.63 -11.88 15.54
C VAL A 66 -13.72 -11.90 16.76
N ILE A 67 -13.55 -10.75 17.38
CA ILE A 67 -12.79 -10.62 18.62
C ILE A 67 -13.57 -11.28 19.75
N ASP A 68 -12.96 -12.26 20.42
CA ASP A 68 -13.55 -12.90 21.59
C ASP A 68 -13.32 -12.03 22.83
N VAL A 69 -14.23 -11.09 23.05
CA VAL A 69 -14.24 -10.20 24.21
C VAL A 69 -14.33 -11.00 25.54
N GLY A 70 -15.02 -12.15 25.53
CA GLY A 70 -15.13 -13.02 26.68
C GLY A 70 -13.78 -13.62 27.07
N ALA A 71 -13.05 -14.16 26.10
CA ALA A 71 -11.71 -14.69 26.30
C ALA A 71 -10.72 -13.59 26.71
N ALA A 72 -10.82 -12.41 26.12
CA ALA A 72 -9.99 -11.25 26.49
C ALA A 72 -10.18 -10.88 27.98
N ARG A 73 -11.43 -10.79 28.45
CA ARG A 73 -11.75 -10.50 29.85
C ARG A 73 -11.28 -11.61 30.78
N ALA A 74 -11.42 -12.87 30.38
CA ALA A 74 -10.92 -14.01 31.15
C ALA A 74 -9.37 -13.99 31.29
N ALA A 75 -8.66 -13.43 30.29
CA ALA A 75 -7.23 -13.22 30.34
C ALA A 75 -6.80 -11.96 31.14
N GLY A 76 -7.77 -11.18 31.66
CA GLY A 76 -7.52 -10.00 32.49
C GLY A 76 -7.51 -8.66 31.75
N PHE A 77 -7.94 -8.62 30.49
CA PHE A 77 -8.07 -7.38 29.73
C PHE A 77 -9.39 -6.67 29.99
N ASN A 78 -9.33 -5.36 30.20
CA ASN A 78 -10.53 -4.53 30.33
C ASN A 78 -10.93 -3.97 28.96
N ILE A 79 -11.35 -4.85 28.06
CA ILE A 79 -11.79 -4.48 26.72
C ILE A 79 -13.23 -3.92 26.78
N LYS A 80 -13.46 -2.74 26.21
CA LYS A 80 -14.74 -2.03 26.22
C LYS A 80 -15.62 -2.40 25.04
N HIS A 81 -15.02 -2.57 23.88
CA HIS A 81 -15.66 -2.94 22.61
C HIS A 81 -14.68 -3.79 21.78
N ASP A 82 -15.18 -4.35 20.71
CA ASP A 82 -14.34 -5.05 19.74
C ASP A 82 -13.31 -4.08 19.20
N ASP A 83 -12.06 -4.57 18.99
CA ASP A 83 -10.97 -3.74 18.47
C ASP A 83 -10.62 -2.49 19.31
N ASP A 84 -10.78 -2.55 20.62
CA ASP A 84 -10.36 -1.51 21.57
C ASP A 84 -8.82 -1.44 21.62
N LEU A 85 -8.20 -0.57 20.83
CA LEU A 85 -6.74 -0.45 20.75
C LEU A 85 -6.11 -0.02 22.08
N THR A 86 -6.88 0.49 23.03
CA THR A 86 -6.37 0.90 24.34
C THR A 86 -5.89 -0.26 25.21
N ILE A 87 -6.17 -1.51 24.82
CA ILE A 87 -5.60 -2.69 25.50
C ILE A 87 -4.16 -2.99 25.11
N ILE A 88 -3.66 -2.39 24.02
CA ILE A 88 -2.27 -2.49 23.61
C ILE A 88 -1.40 -1.66 24.54
N GLU A 89 -0.40 -2.28 25.16
CA GLU A 89 0.49 -1.58 26.07
C GLU A 89 1.22 -0.44 25.35
N GLY A 90 1.09 0.76 25.89
CA GLY A 90 1.62 2.00 25.30
C GLY A 90 0.61 2.79 24.47
N ILE A 91 -0.59 2.25 24.20
CA ILE A 91 -1.67 2.97 23.50
C ILE A 91 -2.71 3.44 24.53
N GLY A 92 -2.69 4.74 24.79
CA GLY A 92 -3.73 5.38 25.59
C GLY A 92 -4.87 5.94 24.73
N PRO A 93 -5.97 6.43 25.36
CA PRO A 93 -7.14 6.92 24.61
C PRO A 93 -6.83 7.97 23.54
N LYS A 94 -5.86 8.86 23.77
CA LYS A 94 -5.48 9.89 22.80
C LYS A 94 -4.75 9.31 21.57
N ILE A 95 -3.99 8.25 21.76
CA ILE A 95 -3.31 7.56 20.66
C ILE A 95 -4.34 6.74 19.89
N ASP A 96 -5.25 6.08 20.57
CA ASP A 96 -6.39 5.37 19.99
C ASP A 96 -7.22 6.31 19.10
N ASP A 97 -7.67 7.46 19.63
CA ASP A 97 -8.37 8.50 18.86
C ASP A 97 -7.58 8.95 17.61
N LEU A 98 -6.25 9.11 17.75
CA LEU A 98 -5.38 9.50 16.65
C LEU A 98 -5.30 8.43 15.56
N PHE A 99 -5.17 7.15 15.94
CA PHE A 99 -5.18 6.04 15.00
C PHE A 99 -6.52 5.93 14.29
N HIS A 100 -7.63 6.03 15.01
CA HIS A 100 -8.98 6.06 14.44
C HIS A 100 -9.17 7.19 13.42
N ALA A 101 -8.70 8.41 13.73
CA ALA A 101 -8.73 9.55 12.81
C ALA A 101 -7.90 9.34 11.54
N ASN A 102 -6.90 8.44 11.58
CA ASN A 102 -6.09 8.03 10.43
C ASN A 102 -6.57 6.72 9.77
N GLY A 103 -7.75 6.21 10.13
CA GLY A 103 -8.38 5.05 9.50
C GLY A 103 -7.94 3.69 10.04
N VAL A 104 -7.15 3.67 11.13
CA VAL A 104 -6.73 2.44 11.83
C VAL A 104 -7.69 2.18 12.97
N VAL A 105 -8.69 1.33 12.73
CA VAL A 105 -9.82 1.10 13.65
C VAL A 105 -9.90 -0.32 14.19
N SER A 106 -8.92 -1.18 13.83
CA SER A 106 -8.92 -2.58 14.27
C SER A 106 -7.52 -3.08 14.62
N PHE A 107 -7.46 -4.14 15.44
CA PHE A 107 -6.21 -4.82 15.74
C PHE A 107 -5.52 -5.36 14.49
N ALA A 108 -6.28 -5.90 13.53
CA ALA A 108 -5.74 -6.42 12.28
C ALA A 108 -5.05 -5.32 11.48
N GLN A 109 -5.68 -4.16 11.35
CA GLN A 109 -5.07 -3.00 10.65
C GLN A 109 -3.82 -2.50 11.37
N LEU A 110 -3.85 -2.40 12.69
CA LEU A 110 -2.68 -1.98 13.48
C LEU A 110 -1.53 -2.97 13.36
N ALA A 111 -1.82 -4.28 13.26
CA ALA A 111 -0.82 -5.33 13.09
C ALA A 111 -0.08 -5.27 11.74
N GLU A 112 -0.74 -4.74 10.71
CA GLU A 112 -0.18 -4.60 9.35
C GLU A 112 0.71 -3.37 9.19
N LEU A 113 0.61 -2.39 10.11
CA LEU A 113 1.44 -1.19 10.04
C LEU A 113 2.89 -1.47 10.44
N SER A 114 3.80 -0.91 9.66
CA SER A 114 5.20 -0.82 10.06
C SER A 114 5.40 0.19 11.19
N VAL A 115 6.48 0.05 11.93
CA VAL A 115 6.87 1.01 12.99
C VAL A 115 6.98 2.43 12.42
N GLN A 116 7.49 2.58 11.19
CA GLN A 116 7.64 3.90 10.55
C GLN A 116 6.29 4.54 10.25
N GLU A 117 5.31 3.80 9.71
CA GLU A 117 3.97 4.32 9.46
C GLU A 117 3.27 4.75 10.75
N MET A 118 3.46 4.00 11.83
CA MET A 118 2.95 4.39 13.15
C MET A 118 3.61 5.68 13.65
N LEU A 119 4.93 5.82 13.50
CA LEU A 119 5.64 7.04 13.85
C LEU A 119 5.16 8.25 13.03
N ASP A 120 4.91 8.07 11.73
CA ASP A 120 4.36 9.12 10.87
C ASP A 120 2.96 9.57 11.30
N ILE A 121 2.13 8.64 11.78
CA ILE A 121 0.82 8.96 12.38
C ILE A 121 0.99 9.75 13.67
N LEU A 122 1.88 9.32 14.55
CA LEU A 122 2.17 9.99 15.83
C LEU A 122 2.72 11.41 15.61
N GLU A 123 3.61 11.58 14.63
CA GLU A 123 4.17 12.90 14.28
C GLU A 123 3.09 13.87 13.81
N ARG A 124 2.14 13.41 12.97
CA ARG A 124 0.98 14.20 12.56
C ARG A 124 0.08 14.60 13.73
N GLY A 125 0.02 13.79 14.78
CA GLY A 125 -0.68 14.10 16.02
C GLY A 125 -0.04 15.20 16.86
N GLY A 126 1.23 15.50 16.60
CA GLY A 126 1.98 16.57 17.26
C GLY A 126 2.94 16.11 18.37
N PRO A 127 3.63 17.06 19.03
CA PRO A 127 4.76 16.75 19.89
C PRO A 127 4.42 15.92 21.14
N HIS A 128 3.16 15.91 21.56
CA HIS A 128 2.71 15.11 22.70
C HIS A 128 2.81 13.59 22.48
N PHE A 129 2.85 13.16 21.22
CA PHE A 129 2.90 11.73 20.83
C PHE A 129 4.32 11.24 20.54
N GLN A 130 5.32 12.15 20.46
CA GLN A 130 6.70 11.79 20.10
C GLN A 130 7.41 10.90 21.13
N LEU A 131 6.90 10.83 22.36
CA LEU A 131 7.44 9.96 23.42
C LEU A 131 6.91 8.53 23.32
N ALA A 132 5.92 8.27 22.48
CA ALA A 132 5.36 6.96 22.30
C ALA A 132 6.33 6.06 21.51
N ASN A 133 6.44 4.80 21.94
CA ASN A 133 7.31 3.81 21.29
C ASN A 133 6.46 2.72 20.65
N PRO A 134 6.21 2.77 19.34
CA PRO A 134 5.36 1.79 18.65
C PRO A 134 6.06 0.46 18.33
N GLY A 135 7.27 0.24 18.79
CA GLY A 135 8.09 -0.93 18.40
C GLY A 135 7.46 -2.30 18.68
N SER A 136 6.54 -2.39 19.65
CA SER A 136 5.84 -3.64 20.00
C SER A 136 4.38 -3.67 19.58
N TRP A 137 3.79 -2.55 19.12
CA TRP A 137 2.35 -2.43 18.93
C TRP A 137 1.80 -3.35 17.86
N ALA A 138 2.49 -3.47 16.71
CA ALA A 138 2.08 -4.40 15.64
C ALA A 138 2.03 -5.85 16.13
N HIS A 139 3.03 -6.28 16.90
CA HIS A 139 3.07 -7.64 17.45
C HIS A 139 1.95 -7.87 18.47
N GLN A 140 1.73 -6.91 19.37
CA GLN A 140 0.62 -6.98 20.33
C GLN A 140 -0.73 -7.05 19.61
N ALA A 141 -0.93 -6.20 18.59
CA ALA A 141 -2.15 -6.16 17.79
C ALA A 141 -2.38 -7.46 17.00
N ALA A 142 -1.31 -8.07 16.48
CA ALA A 142 -1.39 -9.38 15.83
C ALA A 142 -1.91 -10.45 16.78
N LEU A 143 -1.38 -10.53 18.00
CA LEU A 143 -1.85 -11.47 19.03
C LEU A 143 -3.31 -11.21 19.42
N ALA A 144 -3.72 -9.94 19.57
CA ALA A 144 -5.10 -9.58 19.86
C ALA A 144 -6.05 -9.97 18.72
N SER A 145 -5.70 -9.69 17.47
CA SER A 145 -6.50 -10.02 16.29
C SER A 145 -6.69 -11.52 16.10
N GLU A 146 -5.77 -12.33 16.62
CA GLU A 146 -5.82 -13.79 16.62
C GLU A 146 -6.49 -14.40 17.86
N ASN A 147 -7.01 -13.57 18.77
CA ASN A 147 -7.56 -13.99 20.06
C ASN A 147 -6.53 -14.75 20.94
N ARG A 148 -5.24 -14.46 20.79
CA ARG A 148 -4.14 -15.07 21.57
C ARG A 148 -3.89 -14.29 22.86
N TRP A 149 -4.92 -14.14 23.65
CA TRP A 149 -4.94 -13.25 24.82
C TRP A 149 -3.92 -13.63 25.89
N ALA A 150 -3.70 -14.94 26.12
CA ALA A 150 -2.72 -15.38 27.10
C ALA A 150 -1.27 -15.03 26.69
N GLU A 151 -0.99 -15.05 25.40
CA GLU A 151 0.32 -14.69 24.88
C GLU A 151 0.52 -13.17 24.86
N LEU A 152 -0.53 -12.43 24.51
CA LEU A 152 -0.54 -10.98 24.61
C LEU A 152 -0.27 -10.53 26.06
N LYS A 153 -0.93 -11.14 27.03
CA LYS A 153 -0.73 -10.84 28.45
C LYS A 153 0.73 -11.09 28.87
N ARG A 154 1.29 -12.23 28.50
CA ARG A 154 2.68 -12.53 28.82
C ARG A 154 3.66 -11.53 28.18
N LEU A 155 3.43 -11.16 26.89
CA LEU A 155 4.25 -10.17 26.21
C LEU A 155 4.20 -8.83 26.93
N GLN A 156 3.01 -8.38 27.34
CA GLN A 156 2.85 -7.10 28.07
C GLN A 156 3.53 -7.14 29.44
N ASP A 157 3.42 -8.26 30.16
CA ASP A 157 4.10 -8.42 31.45
C ASP A 157 5.64 -8.35 31.27
N GLU A 158 6.18 -8.89 30.17
CA GLU A 158 7.60 -8.78 29.80
C GLU A 158 8.00 -7.32 29.46
N LEU A 159 7.17 -6.60 28.71
CA LEU A 159 7.41 -5.22 28.34
C LEU A 159 7.39 -4.29 29.56
N ILE A 160 6.42 -4.47 30.47
CA ILE A 160 6.32 -3.70 31.73
C ILE A 160 7.52 -4.00 32.63
N ALA A 161 8.00 -5.24 32.65
CA ALA A 161 9.20 -5.61 33.41
C ALA A 161 10.50 -5.05 32.82
N GLY A 162 10.44 -4.30 31.71
CA GLY A 162 11.60 -3.71 31.03
C GLY A 162 12.46 -4.70 30.28
N ARG A 163 11.94 -5.88 29.98
CA ARG A 163 12.63 -6.90 29.20
C ARG A 163 12.19 -6.80 27.73
N PRO A 164 13.12 -6.46 26.79
CA PRO A 164 12.73 -6.38 25.37
C PRO A 164 12.24 -7.75 24.86
N PRO A 165 11.20 -7.78 24.00
CA PRO A 165 10.72 -9.04 23.43
C PRO A 165 11.82 -9.66 22.56
N GLY A 166 12.24 -10.88 22.89
CA GLY A 166 13.17 -11.67 22.08
C GLY A 166 14.63 -11.68 22.55
N GLY A 167 14.90 -11.42 23.82
CA GLY A 167 16.20 -11.66 24.45
C GLY A 167 16.39 -13.12 24.88
#